data_3f337b7711916cfca1153a7e60a07e48
#
_entry.id   3f337b7711916cfca1153a7e60a07e48
#
_cell.length_a   1.000
_cell.length_b   1.000
_cell.length_c   1.000
_cell.angle_alpha   90.00
_cell.angle_beta   90.00
_cell.angle_gamma   90.00
#
_symmetry.space_group_name_H-M   'P 1'
#
loop_
_entity.id
_entity.type
_entity.pdbx_description
1 polymer ?
#
loop_
_entity_poly.entity_id
_entity_poly.type
_entity_poly.pdbx_seq_one_letter_code
_entity_poly.pdbx_strand_id
1 'polypeptide(L)'
;MSSAYRLLGGPGSPYSLKMRAILRYRRLPHHWIVPNGYITSSGELRQAGKRVIPVLQFPEGSYWADSTPLAYELETRHPGQRPIIPPDPGQAFLSHLIEDMADELLVMAMFDLRWGSMDDQAFCARRQLSGWMSPVPAELLEQRMVEFTARQTRTRAIWVQGDNHVLLMDFNARVLAVMERMLDTSLFLFGGRPSLADFGLYGQLSQCAIDPTASS
;
A
#
# COMPACT_ATOMS: atom_id res chain seq x y z
N MET A 1 29.28 4.28 -3.83
CA MET A 1 27.88 4.61 -3.47
C MET A 1 27.06 3.34 -3.67
N SER A 2 26.10 3.04 -2.81
CA SER A 2 25.24 1.85 -2.99
C SER A 2 24.43 1.99 -4.28
N SER A 3 24.46 0.98 -5.14
CA SER A 3 23.62 0.93 -6.35
C SER A 3 22.18 0.52 -6.05
N ALA A 4 21.84 0.30 -4.79
CA ALA A 4 20.55 -0.18 -4.35
C ALA A 4 19.62 0.99 -3.97
N TYR A 5 18.36 0.84 -4.32
CA TYR A 5 17.29 1.70 -3.83
C TYR A 5 17.08 1.53 -2.32
N ARG A 6 16.50 2.53 -1.65
CA ARG A 6 16.03 2.40 -0.27
C ARG A 6 14.55 2.74 -0.21
N LEU A 7 13.71 1.75 0.06
CA LEU A 7 12.27 1.91 0.17
C LEU A 7 11.89 2.10 1.63
N LEU A 8 11.50 3.32 1.98
CA LEU A 8 10.96 3.66 3.29
C LEU A 8 9.45 3.42 3.28
N GLY A 9 8.99 2.49 4.08
CA GLY A 9 7.58 2.08 4.08
C GLY A 9 7.21 1.27 5.32
N GLY A 10 5.93 0.94 5.45
CA GLY A 10 5.40 0.19 6.57
C GLY A 10 4.58 -1.03 6.14
N PRO A 11 4.61 -2.14 6.91
CA PRO A 11 3.88 -3.36 6.55
C PRO A 11 2.35 -3.19 6.56
N GLY A 12 1.84 -2.18 7.27
CA GLY A 12 0.43 -1.84 7.31
C GLY A 12 -0.02 -0.84 6.23
N SER A 13 0.90 -0.40 5.34
CA SER A 13 0.58 0.51 4.24
C SER A 13 0.44 -0.25 2.93
N PRO A 14 -0.74 -0.23 2.30
CA PRO A 14 -0.98 -0.88 1.01
C PRO A 14 -0.02 -0.37 -0.08
N TYR A 15 0.15 0.94 -0.16
CA TYR A 15 1.06 1.59 -1.12
C TYR A 15 2.53 1.20 -0.92
N SER A 16 2.94 0.98 0.35
CA SER A 16 4.31 0.50 0.65
C SER A 16 4.50 -0.94 0.18
N LEU A 17 3.50 -1.80 0.37
CA LEU A 17 3.54 -3.17 -0.12
C LEU A 17 3.48 -3.25 -1.64
N LYS A 18 2.66 -2.43 -2.30
CA LYS A 18 2.64 -2.25 -3.76
C LYS A 18 4.05 -1.95 -4.29
N MET A 19 4.70 -0.91 -3.77
CA MET A 19 6.05 -0.54 -4.21
C MET A 19 7.09 -1.61 -3.92
N ARG A 20 7.02 -2.25 -2.75
CA ARG A 20 7.92 -3.36 -2.42
C ARG A 20 7.75 -4.53 -3.38
N ALA A 21 6.52 -4.87 -3.75
CA ALA A 21 6.23 -5.92 -4.72
C ALA A 21 6.76 -5.59 -6.12
N ILE A 22 6.59 -4.34 -6.57
CA ILE A 22 7.14 -3.86 -7.85
C ILE A 22 8.68 -4.01 -7.89
N LEU A 23 9.38 -3.50 -6.87
CA LEU A 23 10.84 -3.60 -6.79
C LEU A 23 11.32 -5.06 -6.80
N ARG A 24 10.64 -5.94 -6.06
CA ARG A 24 10.94 -7.38 -6.01
C ARG A 24 10.67 -8.07 -7.34
N TYR A 25 9.53 -7.83 -7.96
CA TYR A 25 9.18 -8.40 -9.26
C TYR A 25 10.19 -7.98 -10.33
N ARG A 26 10.54 -6.70 -10.37
CA ARG A 26 11.52 -6.16 -11.31
C ARG A 26 12.97 -6.55 -10.98
N ARG A 27 13.19 -7.23 -9.85
CA ARG A 27 14.52 -7.63 -9.34
C ARG A 27 15.48 -6.44 -9.20
N LEU A 28 14.92 -5.28 -8.80
CA LEU A 28 15.74 -4.09 -8.52
C LEU A 28 16.33 -4.20 -7.10
N PRO A 29 17.66 -4.10 -6.95
CA PRO A 29 18.30 -4.16 -5.64
C PRO A 29 17.77 -3.06 -4.73
N HIS A 30 17.24 -3.43 -3.57
CA HIS A 30 16.67 -2.46 -2.63
C HIS A 30 16.77 -2.91 -1.17
N HIS A 31 16.83 -1.92 -0.28
CA HIS A 31 16.67 -2.10 1.16
C HIS A 31 15.25 -1.71 1.56
N TRP A 32 14.57 -2.59 2.30
CA TRP A 32 13.30 -2.28 2.93
C TRP A 32 13.56 -1.67 4.30
N ILE A 33 13.08 -0.44 4.52
CA ILE A 33 13.31 0.33 5.72
C ILE A 33 11.96 0.72 6.30
N VAL A 34 11.67 0.25 7.51
CA VAL A 34 10.52 0.71 8.28
C VAL A 34 10.99 1.93 9.07
N PRO A 35 10.56 3.16 8.69
CA PRO A 35 11.03 4.36 9.36
C PRO A 35 10.53 4.39 10.80
N ASN A 36 11.42 4.67 11.75
CA ASN A 36 11.04 4.81 13.15
C ASN A 36 10.31 6.15 13.38
N GLY A 37 8.99 6.11 13.46
CA GLY A 37 8.14 7.28 13.70
C GLY A 37 8.25 7.85 15.11
N TYR A 38 8.83 7.13 16.06
CA TYR A 38 9.03 7.61 17.41
C TYR A 38 10.12 8.70 17.51
N ILE A 39 11.14 8.60 16.66
CA ILE A 39 12.23 9.57 16.57
C ILE A 39 11.97 10.56 15.40
N THR A 40 10.75 11.01 15.27
CA THR A 40 10.30 11.79 14.10
C THR A 40 10.95 13.13 13.90
N SER A 41 11.47 13.76 14.97
CA SER A 41 12.15 15.06 14.83
C SER A 41 13.46 14.97 14.05
N SER A 42 14.10 13.80 14.04
CA SER A 42 15.35 13.51 13.31
C SER A 42 15.20 12.37 12.30
N GLY A 43 13.98 11.86 12.11
CA GLY A 43 13.72 10.72 11.23
C GLY A 43 13.99 11.00 9.76
N GLU A 44 14.41 9.99 9.02
CA GLU A 44 14.79 10.08 7.61
C GLU A 44 13.67 10.65 6.72
N LEU A 45 12.41 10.29 6.97
CA LEU A 45 11.26 10.86 6.24
C LEU A 45 11.19 12.37 6.35
N ARG A 46 11.46 12.91 7.54
CA ARG A 46 11.46 14.36 7.76
C ARG A 46 12.65 15.03 7.08
N GLN A 47 13.83 14.41 7.16
CA GLN A 47 15.03 14.90 6.46
C GLN A 47 14.82 14.90 4.94
N ALA A 48 14.10 13.91 4.40
CA ALA A 48 13.70 13.84 3.01
C ALA A 48 12.58 14.84 2.63
N GLY A 49 12.05 15.63 3.57
CA GLY A 49 10.92 16.54 3.35
C GLY A 49 9.59 15.81 3.07
N LYS A 50 9.47 14.54 3.47
CA LYS A 50 8.28 13.72 3.19
C LYS A 50 7.49 13.46 4.47
N ARG A 51 6.14 13.36 4.31
CA ARG A 51 5.21 13.12 5.43
C ARG A 51 4.38 11.87 5.27
N VAL A 52 4.50 11.20 4.13
CA VAL A 52 3.74 10.00 3.75
C VAL A 52 4.69 8.89 3.34
N ILE A 53 4.21 7.66 3.37
CA ILE A 53 4.89 6.47 2.85
C ILE A 53 4.03 5.84 1.75
N PRO A 54 4.66 5.17 0.75
CA PRO A 54 6.09 4.91 0.59
C PRO A 54 6.91 6.12 0.16
N VAL A 55 8.19 6.11 0.52
CA VAL A 55 9.20 7.00 -0.05
C VAL A 55 10.33 6.15 -0.60
N LEU A 56 10.76 6.42 -1.81
CA LEU A 56 11.90 5.77 -2.45
C LEU A 56 13.07 6.73 -2.52
N GLN A 57 14.20 6.33 -1.91
CA GLN A 57 15.47 6.97 -2.17
C GLN A 57 16.16 6.28 -3.34
N PHE A 58 16.49 7.07 -4.34
CA PHE A 58 17.24 6.62 -5.51
C PHE A 58 18.74 6.51 -5.21
N PRO A 59 19.50 5.74 -6.00
CA PRO A 59 20.95 5.57 -5.78
C PRO A 59 21.75 6.87 -5.74
N GLU A 60 21.31 7.88 -6.48
CA GLU A 60 21.91 9.23 -6.48
C GLU A 60 21.56 10.08 -5.25
N GLY A 61 20.70 9.57 -4.34
CA GLY A 61 20.35 10.22 -3.08
C GLY A 61 19.05 11.01 -3.07
N SER A 62 18.40 11.22 -4.22
CA SER A 62 17.09 11.90 -4.29
C SER A 62 15.96 11.07 -3.66
N TYR A 63 14.96 11.75 -3.09
CA TYR A 63 13.81 11.11 -2.45
C TYR A 63 12.51 11.48 -3.17
N TRP A 64 11.77 10.48 -3.61
CA TRP A 64 10.44 10.65 -4.20
C TRP A 64 9.39 9.90 -3.36
N ALA A 65 8.19 10.46 -3.32
CA ALA A 65 7.02 9.84 -2.73
C ALA A 65 5.95 9.66 -3.79
N ASP A 66 4.89 8.92 -3.44
CA ASP A 66 3.78 8.53 -4.27
C ASP A 66 4.07 7.31 -5.15
N SER A 67 3.26 6.25 -4.94
CA SER A 67 3.53 4.93 -5.53
C SER A 67 3.33 4.89 -7.04
N THR A 68 2.37 5.63 -7.57
CA THR A 68 2.05 5.62 -9.00
C THR A 68 3.12 6.32 -9.84
N PRO A 69 3.51 7.59 -9.56
CA PRO A 69 4.66 8.20 -10.24
C PRO A 69 5.96 7.42 -10.07
N LEU A 70 6.19 6.82 -8.90
CA LEU A 70 7.37 5.99 -8.66
C LEU A 70 7.40 4.75 -9.56
N ALA A 71 6.26 4.10 -9.78
CA ALA A 71 6.16 2.95 -10.68
C ALA A 71 6.55 3.33 -12.12
N TYR A 72 6.05 4.44 -12.64
CA TYR A 72 6.39 4.96 -13.97
C TYR A 72 7.86 5.42 -14.08
N GLU A 73 8.39 6.06 -13.04
CA GLU A 73 9.80 6.44 -13.02
C GLU A 73 10.72 5.22 -13.08
N LEU A 74 10.37 4.14 -12.38
CA LEU A 74 11.11 2.88 -12.47
C LEU A 74 11.02 2.24 -13.86
N GLU A 75 9.90 2.37 -14.58
CA GLU A 75 9.80 1.96 -15.99
C GLU A 75 10.77 2.73 -16.87
N THR A 76 10.83 4.04 -16.68
CA THR A 76 11.72 4.93 -17.44
C THR A 76 13.21 4.64 -17.18
N ARG A 77 13.58 4.41 -15.92
CA ARG A 77 14.97 4.13 -15.53
C ARG A 77 15.46 2.73 -15.91
N HIS A 78 14.54 1.77 -16.01
CA HIS A 78 14.88 0.37 -16.29
C HIS A 78 14.05 -0.19 -17.45
N PRO A 79 14.19 0.36 -18.67
CA PRO A 79 13.39 -0.07 -19.81
C PRO A 79 13.63 -1.55 -20.14
N GLY A 80 12.55 -2.29 -20.37
CA GLY A 80 12.62 -3.70 -20.74
C GLY A 80 12.94 -4.68 -19.60
N GLN A 81 13.36 -4.21 -18.44
CA GLN A 81 13.63 -5.07 -17.28
C GLN A 81 12.34 -5.41 -16.53
N ARG A 82 11.70 -6.53 -16.92
CA ARG A 82 10.44 -7.03 -16.33
C ARG A 82 9.39 -5.90 -16.21
N PRO A 83 8.96 -5.33 -17.36
CA PRO A 83 8.04 -4.19 -17.36
C PRO A 83 6.70 -4.57 -16.74
N ILE A 84 6.07 -3.59 -16.09
CA ILE A 84 4.76 -3.70 -15.45
C ILE A 84 3.67 -2.91 -16.20
N ILE A 85 4.06 -2.13 -17.18
CA ILE A 85 3.12 -1.46 -18.09
C ILE A 85 2.95 -2.37 -19.31
N PRO A 86 1.71 -2.78 -19.66
CA PRO A 86 1.45 -3.55 -20.86
C PRO A 86 1.89 -2.80 -22.13
N PRO A 87 2.43 -3.49 -23.14
CA PRO A 87 2.89 -2.83 -24.36
C PRO A 87 1.74 -2.36 -25.29
N ASP A 88 0.57 -2.98 -25.20
CA ASP A 88 -0.62 -2.52 -25.90
C ASP A 88 -1.21 -1.28 -25.21
N PRO A 89 -1.44 -0.16 -25.94
CA PRO A 89 -1.92 1.07 -25.33
C PRO A 89 -3.29 0.96 -24.64
N GLY A 90 -4.19 0.12 -25.16
CA GLY A 90 -5.49 -0.11 -24.56
C GLY A 90 -5.38 -0.85 -23.23
N GLN A 91 -4.54 -1.90 -23.18
CA GLN A 91 -4.25 -2.60 -21.94
C GLN A 91 -3.49 -1.73 -20.95
N ALA A 92 -2.56 -0.89 -21.40
CA ALA A 92 -1.84 0.06 -20.55
C ALA A 92 -2.81 1.05 -19.89
N PHE A 93 -3.76 1.59 -20.65
CA PHE A 93 -4.80 2.46 -20.13
C PHE A 93 -5.69 1.74 -19.10
N LEU A 94 -6.16 0.55 -19.41
CA LEU A 94 -6.98 -0.24 -18.48
C LEU A 94 -6.19 -0.62 -17.23
N SER A 95 -4.90 -0.95 -17.36
CA SER A 95 -4.05 -1.24 -16.22
C SER A 95 -3.88 -0.05 -15.30
N HIS A 96 -3.73 1.16 -15.85
CA HIS A 96 -3.69 2.39 -15.07
C HIS A 96 -5.03 2.67 -14.38
N LEU A 97 -6.15 2.54 -15.12
CA LEU A 97 -7.49 2.77 -14.57
C LEU A 97 -7.83 1.83 -13.41
N ILE A 98 -7.44 0.54 -13.51
CA ILE A 98 -7.68 -0.43 -12.44
C ILE A 98 -6.76 -0.14 -11.25
N GLU A 99 -5.53 0.27 -11.49
CA GLU A 99 -4.62 0.67 -10.42
C GLU A 99 -5.14 1.90 -9.67
N ASP A 100 -5.60 2.92 -10.38
CA ASP A 100 -6.23 4.11 -9.82
C ASP A 100 -7.48 3.76 -9.00
N MET A 101 -8.34 2.90 -9.54
CA MET A 101 -9.49 2.35 -8.81
C MET A 101 -9.08 1.64 -7.52
N ALA A 102 -7.99 0.87 -7.53
CA ALA A 102 -7.51 0.17 -6.35
C ALA A 102 -6.95 1.16 -5.31
N ASP A 103 -6.20 2.15 -5.75
CA ASP A 103 -5.55 3.11 -4.86
C ASP A 103 -6.51 4.16 -4.29
N GLU A 104 -7.60 4.52 -5.00
CA GLU A 104 -8.51 5.59 -4.61
C GLU A 104 -9.89 5.08 -4.11
N LEU A 105 -10.40 3.97 -4.64
CA LEU A 105 -11.71 3.46 -4.27
C LEU A 105 -11.64 2.19 -3.41
N LEU A 106 -10.85 1.19 -3.81
CA LEU A 106 -10.73 -0.05 -3.04
C LEU A 106 -10.08 0.20 -1.67
N VAL A 107 -9.21 1.20 -1.55
CA VAL A 107 -8.65 1.64 -0.27
C VAL A 107 -9.72 2.06 0.71
N MET A 108 -10.83 2.67 0.27
CA MET A 108 -11.92 3.07 1.15
C MET A 108 -12.62 1.85 1.76
N ALA A 109 -12.86 0.80 0.96
CA ALA A 109 -13.45 -0.46 1.44
C ALA A 109 -12.50 -1.18 2.44
N MET A 110 -11.23 -1.29 2.10
CA MET A 110 -10.22 -1.85 3.00
C MET A 110 -10.11 -1.06 4.31
N PHE A 111 -10.15 0.26 4.21
CA PHE A 111 -10.06 1.16 5.37
C PHE A 111 -11.30 1.07 6.27
N ASP A 112 -12.49 0.92 5.67
CA ASP A 112 -13.73 0.72 6.39
C ASP A 112 -13.71 -0.58 7.20
N LEU A 113 -13.32 -1.70 6.59
CA LEU A 113 -13.13 -2.98 7.27
C LEU A 113 -12.09 -2.88 8.39
N ARG A 114 -10.95 -2.29 8.13
CA ARG A 114 -9.82 -2.14 9.06
C ARG A 114 -10.14 -1.33 10.32
N TRP A 115 -10.99 -0.33 10.22
CA TRP A 115 -11.28 0.61 11.30
C TRP A 115 -12.73 0.57 11.78
N GLY A 116 -13.52 -0.40 11.30
CA GLY A 116 -14.94 -0.54 11.60
C GLY A 116 -15.23 -1.17 12.96
N SER A 117 -14.49 -2.19 13.36
CA SER A 117 -14.67 -2.91 14.62
C SER A 117 -13.56 -2.58 15.64
N MET A 118 -13.84 -2.81 16.93
CA MET A 118 -12.84 -2.61 17.98
C MET A 118 -11.67 -3.60 17.88
N ASP A 119 -11.95 -4.84 17.48
CA ASP A 119 -10.94 -5.88 17.35
C ASP A 119 -9.96 -5.58 16.20
N ASP A 120 -10.51 -5.15 15.04
CA ASP A 120 -9.70 -4.69 13.91
C ASP A 120 -8.86 -3.47 14.29
N GLN A 121 -9.45 -2.49 14.98
CA GLN A 121 -8.75 -1.29 15.45
C GLN A 121 -7.55 -1.65 16.33
N ALA A 122 -7.76 -2.52 17.32
CA ALA A 122 -6.71 -2.94 18.26
C ALA A 122 -5.57 -3.68 17.52
N PHE A 123 -5.93 -4.65 16.68
CA PHE A 123 -4.97 -5.42 15.89
C PHE A 123 -4.17 -4.53 14.94
N CYS A 124 -4.87 -3.72 14.14
CA CYS A 124 -4.24 -2.93 13.09
C CYS A 124 -3.40 -1.77 13.63
N ALA A 125 -3.83 -1.13 14.73
CA ALA A 125 -3.03 -0.10 15.40
C ALA A 125 -1.71 -0.70 15.93
N ARG A 126 -1.78 -1.83 16.62
CA ARG A 126 -0.60 -2.53 17.13
C ARG A 126 0.33 -2.94 16.00
N ARG A 127 -0.20 -3.58 14.95
CA ARG A 127 0.58 -4.04 13.79
C ARG A 127 1.32 -2.89 13.09
N GLN A 128 0.67 -1.72 12.95
CA GLN A 128 1.29 -0.58 12.30
C GLN A 128 2.33 0.11 13.20
N LEU A 129 1.98 0.36 14.46
CA LEU A 129 2.83 1.15 15.35
C LEU A 129 4.02 0.36 15.89
N SER A 130 3.88 -0.93 16.18
CA SER A 130 5.01 -1.73 16.67
C SER A 130 6.21 -1.72 15.72
N GLY A 131 5.97 -1.72 14.40
CA GLY A 131 7.03 -1.58 13.41
C GLY A 131 7.67 -0.19 13.36
N TRP A 132 6.88 0.86 13.65
CA TRP A 132 7.34 2.25 13.58
C TRP A 132 7.95 2.79 14.87
N MET A 133 7.72 2.11 15.98
CA MET A 133 8.05 2.59 17.31
C MET A 133 8.93 1.63 18.09
N SER A 134 9.68 0.76 17.45
CA SER A 134 10.54 -0.20 18.11
C SER A 134 12.00 0.28 18.17
N PRO A 135 12.69 0.19 19.30
CA PRO A 135 12.16 -0.17 20.62
C PRO A 135 11.51 1.00 21.35
N VAL A 136 10.40 0.76 22.02
CA VAL A 136 9.67 1.76 22.81
C VAL A 136 9.05 1.09 24.06
N PRO A 137 8.91 1.81 25.20
CA PRO A 137 8.17 1.30 26.35
C PRO A 137 6.73 0.94 26.01
N ALA A 138 6.22 -0.16 26.60
CA ALA A 138 4.88 -0.67 26.30
C ALA A 138 3.78 0.38 26.54
N GLU A 139 3.88 1.12 27.64
CA GLU A 139 2.91 2.15 28.02
C GLU A 139 2.82 3.26 26.97
N LEU A 140 3.97 3.64 26.40
CA LEU A 140 3.99 4.66 25.34
C LEU A 140 3.42 4.10 24.04
N LEU A 141 3.66 2.84 23.70
CA LEU A 141 3.06 2.19 22.56
C LEU A 141 1.52 2.18 22.69
N GLU A 142 0.99 1.77 23.86
CA GLU A 142 -0.45 1.76 24.13
C GLU A 142 -1.07 3.17 23.98
N GLN A 143 -0.44 4.19 24.57
CA GLN A 143 -0.89 5.58 24.41
C GLN A 143 -0.93 5.99 22.93
N ARG A 144 0.09 5.69 22.18
CA ARG A 144 0.14 6.01 20.74
C ARG A 144 -0.86 5.22 19.92
N MET A 145 -1.18 3.99 20.30
CA MET A 145 -2.24 3.20 19.67
C MET A 145 -3.59 3.89 19.83
N VAL A 146 -3.92 4.40 21.01
CA VAL A 146 -5.18 5.16 21.24
C VAL A 146 -5.24 6.40 20.36
N GLU A 147 -4.18 7.22 20.33
CA GLU A 147 -4.12 8.43 19.51
C GLU A 147 -4.22 8.11 18.00
N PHE A 148 -3.53 7.07 17.57
CA PHE A 148 -3.53 6.61 16.18
C PHE A 148 -4.91 6.11 15.77
N THR A 149 -5.52 5.23 16.56
CA THR A 149 -6.89 4.72 16.33
C THR A 149 -7.90 5.87 16.24
N ALA A 150 -7.86 6.81 17.17
CA ALA A 150 -8.76 7.96 17.16
C ALA A 150 -8.60 8.83 15.90
N ARG A 151 -7.40 8.94 15.36
CA ARG A 151 -7.16 9.62 14.08
C ARG A 151 -7.75 8.84 12.91
N GLN A 152 -7.51 7.53 12.86
CA GLN A 152 -7.96 6.69 11.75
C GLN A 152 -9.48 6.55 11.72
N THR A 153 -10.12 6.38 12.86
CA THR A 153 -11.60 6.33 12.94
C THR A 153 -12.25 7.65 12.53
N ARG A 154 -11.62 8.81 12.81
CA ARG A 154 -12.09 10.09 12.26
C ARG A 154 -11.99 10.14 10.74
N THR A 155 -10.88 9.66 10.16
CA THR A 155 -10.72 9.57 8.69
C THR A 155 -11.77 8.64 8.10
N ARG A 156 -12.00 7.46 8.70
CA ARG A 156 -13.08 6.56 8.30
C ARG A 156 -14.43 7.26 8.28
N ALA A 157 -14.77 8.01 9.32
CA ALA A 157 -16.04 8.72 9.44
C ALA A 157 -16.24 9.82 8.36
N ILE A 158 -15.17 10.30 7.74
CA ILE A 158 -15.26 11.22 6.58
C ILE A 158 -15.61 10.44 5.31
N TRP A 159 -15.01 9.27 5.10
CA TRP A 159 -15.20 8.47 3.89
C TRP A 159 -16.49 7.64 3.92
N VAL A 160 -16.86 7.14 5.09
CA VAL A 160 -17.98 6.22 5.29
C VAL A 160 -19.14 6.96 5.97
N GLN A 161 -19.94 7.67 5.17
CA GLN A 161 -21.12 8.42 5.61
C GLN A 161 -22.39 7.79 5.03
N GLY A 162 -23.48 7.82 5.82
CA GLY A 162 -24.77 7.28 5.38
C GLY A 162 -24.64 5.82 4.94
N ASP A 163 -25.12 5.52 3.73
CA ASP A 163 -25.14 4.17 3.16
C ASP A 163 -23.83 3.77 2.47
N ASN A 164 -22.79 4.59 2.53
CA ASN A 164 -21.50 4.32 1.86
C ASN A 164 -20.87 2.99 2.32
N HIS A 165 -21.08 2.58 3.58
CA HIS A 165 -20.61 1.27 4.04
C HIS A 165 -21.15 0.14 3.16
N VAL A 166 -22.46 0.11 2.91
CA VAL A 166 -23.10 -0.93 2.09
C VAL A 166 -22.55 -0.92 0.66
N LEU A 167 -22.40 0.28 0.08
CA LEU A 167 -21.85 0.45 -1.27
C LEU A 167 -20.40 -0.02 -1.36
N LEU A 168 -19.57 0.28 -0.36
CA LEU A 168 -18.17 -0.14 -0.31
C LEU A 168 -18.04 -1.66 -0.15
N MET A 169 -18.90 -2.28 0.66
CA MET A 169 -18.90 -3.75 0.82
C MET A 169 -19.39 -4.46 -0.44
N ASP A 170 -20.44 -3.98 -1.10
CA ASP A 170 -20.89 -4.51 -2.39
C ASP A 170 -19.79 -4.36 -3.46
N PHE A 171 -19.17 -3.20 -3.54
CA PHE A 171 -18.05 -2.95 -4.45
C PHE A 171 -16.91 -3.92 -4.20
N ASN A 172 -16.46 -4.08 -2.94
CA ASN A 172 -15.38 -5.00 -2.58
C ASN A 172 -15.72 -6.45 -2.97
N ALA A 173 -16.94 -6.91 -2.66
CA ALA A 173 -17.40 -8.25 -3.02
C ALA A 173 -17.42 -8.46 -4.54
N ARG A 174 -17.85 -7.47 -5.30
CA ARG A 174 -17.86 -7.53 -6.78
C ARG A 174 -16.45 -7.57 -7.35
N VAL A 175 -15.50 -6.80 -6.82
CA VAL A 175 -14.09 -6.85 -7.23
C VAL A 175 -13.54 -8.26 -7.01
N LEU A 176 -13.73 -8.83 -5.82
CA LEU A 176 -13.26 -10.18 -5.50
C LEU A 176 -13.90 -11.24 -6.44
N ALA A 177 -15.21 -11.19 -6.66
CA ALA A 177 -15.89 -12.13 -7.53
C ALA A 177 -15.45 -12.02 -9.01
N VAL A 178 -15.09 -10.82 -9.48
CA VAL A 178 -14.53 -10.65 -10.83
C VAL A 178 -13.13 -11.23 -10.89
N MET A 179 -12.28 -10.95 -9.90
CA MET A 179 -10.92 -11.48 -9.84
C MET A 179 -10.89 -13.00 -9.78
N GLU A 180 -11.75 -13.62 -8.96
CA GLU A 180 -11.86 -15.08 -8.86
C GLU A 180 -12.13 -15.72 -10.25
N ARG A 181 -13.13 -15.21 -10.98
CA ARG A 181 -13.44 -15.68 -12.34
C ARG A 181 -12.31 -15.46 -13.34
N MET A 182 -11.57 -14.35 -13.22
CA MET A 182 -10.43 -14.09 -14.10
C MET A 182 -9.26 -15.02 -13.83
N LEU A 183 -9.00 -15.35 -12.57
CA LEU A 183 -7.91 -16.23 -12.16
C LEU A 183 -8.13 -17.69 -12.56
N ASP A 184 -9.35 -18.10 -12.88
CA ASP A 184 -9.64 -19.42 -13.48
C ASP A 184 -8.98 -19.60 -14.87
N THR A 185 -8.74 -18.52 -15.58
CA THR A 185 -8.27 -18.54 -16.97
C THR A 185 -6.94 -17.83 -17.19
N SER A 186 -6.50 -16.99 -16.27
CA SER A 186 -5.29 -16.18 -16.41
C SER A 186 -4.56 -16.04 -15.08
N LEU A 187 -3.22 -16.06 -15.12
CA LEU A 187 -2.39 -15.87 -13.92
C LEU A 187 -2.40 -14.42 -13.41
N PHE A 188 -2.62 -13.44 -14.30
CA PHE A 188 -2.65 -12.01 -14.01
C PHE A 188 -3.68 -11.32 -14.90
N LEU A 189 -4.07 -10.10 -14.57
CA LEU A 189 -5.15 -9.38 -15.26
C LEU A 189 -4.93 -9.22 -16.78
N PHE A 190 -3.70 -9.07 -17.21
CA PHE A 190 -3.35 -8.87 -18.63
C PHE A 190 -2.43 -9.97 -19.16
N GLY A 191 -2.57 -11.22 -18.68
CA GLY A 191 -1.91 -12.40 -19.23
C GLY A 191 -0.89 -13.07 -18.32
N GLY A 192 0.29 -13.42 -18.84
CA GLY A 192 1.25 -14.29 -18.16
C GLY A 192 2.21 -13.59 -17.18
N ARG A 193 2.09 -12.28 -16.99
CA ARG A 193 2.91 -11.49 -16.05
C ARG A 193 2.11 -10.37 -15.39
N PRO A 194 2.48 -9.97 -14.16
CA PRO A 194 1.77 -8.91 -13.47
C PRO A 194 1.98 -7.56 -14.16
N SER A 195 0.92 -6.79 -14.19
CA SER A 195 0.88 -5.38 -14.61
C SER A 195 0.77 -4.44 -13.41
N LEU A 196 0.80 -3.13 -13.65
CA LEU A 196 0.58 -2.11 -12.62
C LEU A 196 -0.75 -2.31 -11.88
N ALA A 197 -1.82 -2.74 -12.59
CA ALA A 197 -3.11 -3.09 -12.00
C ALA A 197 -3.03 -4.20 -10.95
N ASP A 198 -2.28 -5.27 -11.25
CA ASP A 198 -2.10 -6.38 -10.32
C ASP A 198 -1.39 -5.92 -9.03
N PHE A 199 -0.44 -4.99 -9.15
CA PHE A 199 0.26 -4.43 -8.00
C PHE A 199 -0.61 -3.46 -7.20
N GLY A 200 -1.48 -2.67 -7.84
CA GLY A 200 -2.47 -1.83 -7.16
C GLY A 200 -3.43 -2.68 -6.32
N LEU A 201 -4.05 -3.69 -6.95
CA LEU A 201 -4.93 -4.65 -6.25
C LEU A 201 -4.21 -5.40 -5.12
N TYR A 202 -2.98 -5.90 -5.38
CA TYR A 202 -2.18 -6.56 -4.36
C TYR A 202 -1.94 -5.65 -3.14
N GLY A 203 -1.65 -4.37 -3.36
CA GLY A 203 -1.45 -3.42 -2.28
C GLY A 203 -2.60 -3.44 -1.28
N GLN A 204 -3.83 -3.32 -1.76
CA GLN A 204 -5.05 -3.26 -0.95
C GLN A 204 -5.44 -4.65 -0.41
N LEU A 205 -5.57 -5.64 -1.27
CA LEU A 205 -6.06 -6.98 -0.91
C LEU A 205 -5.09 -7.73 0.02
N SER A 206 -3.79 -7.48 -0.07
CA SER A 206 -2.82 -8.03 0.89
C SER A 206 -3.04 -7.54 2.32
N GLN A 207 -3.65 -6.39 2.51
CA GLN A 207 -4.04 -5.89 3.82
C GLN A 207 -5.32 -6.62 4.29
N CYS A 208 -6.31 -6.74 3.42
CA CYS A 208 -7.55 -7.47 3.71
C CYS A 208 -7.27 -8.94 4.11
N ALA A 209 -6.30 -9.58 3.49
CA ALA A 209 -5.91 -10.97 3.81
C ALA A 209 -5.29 -11.15 5.22
N ILE A 210 -5.01 -10.06 5.94
CA ILE A 210 -4.37 -10.10 7.26
C ILE A 210 -5.26 -9.48 8.33
N ASP A 211 -6.04 -8.46 8.00
CA ASP A 211 -6.88 -7.74 8.94
C ASP A 211 -8.06 -8.64 9.37
N PRO A 212 -8.39 -8.74 10.68
CA PRO A 212 -9.25 -9.80 11.22
C PRO A 212 -10.61 -9.95 10.53
N THR A 213 -11.40 -8.89 10.44
CA THR A 213 -12.74 -8.95 9.81
C THR A 213 -12.64 -9.20 8.29
N ALA A 214 -11.66 -8.62 7.62
CA ALA A 214 -11.55 -8.75 6.17
C ALA A 214 -11.06 -10.14 5.73
N SER A 215 -10.36 -10.90 6.61
CA SER A 215 -9.82 -12.22 6.32
C SER A 215 -10.77 -13.37 6.72
N SER A 216 -11.86 -13.08 7.44
CA SER A 216 -12.85 -14.06 7.88
C SER A 216 -13.90 -14.32 6.80
#